data_f1425687fea1ebb1ce11aa3a7c7f4abd
#
_entry.id   f1425687fea1ebb1ce11aa3a7c7f4abd
#
_cell.length_a   1.000
_cell.length_b   1.000
_cell.length_c   1.000
_cell.angle_alpha   90.00
_cell.angle_beta   90.00
_cell.angle_gamma   90.00
#
_symmetry.space_group_name_H-M   'P 1'
#
loop_
_entity.id
_entity.type
_entity.pdbx_description
1 polymer ?
#
loop_
_entity_poly.entity_id
_entity_poly.type
_entity_poly.pdbx_seq_one_letter_code
_entity_poly.pdbx_strand_id
1 'polypeptide(L)'
;MIYIICYDWPSTSGNHTGMRYLYEYIQKRNPELYKMYTFNMGRRFLDKGKKGKKISVLFTALKLAMTYKSGDKFVLTEYLHRDSYQILFAKIIRFICPKAPIYAMVHLVPEKLERRYSKAQIKKSSRFVTEIVTLGSSLTCYLNNLGIENVYTSFHYVDNNYYTPSANLYNRGGDVKVIVMGALARDFEQIAYIVSRLPQLHF
;
A
#
# COMPACT_ATOMS: atom_id res chain seq x y z
N MET A 1 3.66 -15.08 -14.62
CA MET A 1 2.78 -14.94 -13.43
C MET A 1 3.12 -13.65 -12.68
N ILE A 2 2.13 -12.94 -12.14
CA ILE A 2 2.34 -11.78 -11.27
C ILE A 2 1.93 -12.17 -9.85
N TYR A 3 2.90 -12.20 -8.95
CA TYR A 3 2.70 -12.54 -7.54
C TYR A 3 2.49 -11.26 -6.73
N ILE A 4 1.30 -11.09 -6.19
CA ILE A 4 0.94 -9.94 -5.35
C ILE A 4 1.13 -10.32 -3.89
N ILE A 5 2.03 -9.62 -3.21
CA ILE A 5 2.35 -9.85 -1.80
C ILE A 5 1.65 -8.75 -1.00
N CYS A 6 0.54 -9.10 -0.39
CA CYS A 6 -0.34 -8.18 0.31
C CYS A 6 -0.18 -8.32 1.82
N TYR A 7 -0.25 -7.19 2.53
CA TYR A 7 -0.43 -7.16 3.97
C TYR A 7 -1.93 -7.02 4.26
N ASP A 8 -2.45 -7.90 5.10
CA ASP A 8 -3.86 -7.87 5.47
C ASP A 8 -4.09 -6.86 6.60
N TRP A 9 -4.86 -5.82 6.30
CA TRP A 9 -5.36 -4.87 7.28
C TRP A 9 -6.76 -5.29 7.68
N PRO A 10 -6.98 -5.85 8.91
CA PRO A 10 -8.31 -6.37 9.31
C PRO A 10 -9.42 -5.34 9.22
N SER A 11 -9.08 -4.06 9.44
CA SER A 11 -10.03 -2.95 9.40
C SER A 11 -10.53 -2.55 8.00
N THR A 12 -9.87 -3.00 6.94
CA THR A 12 -10.20 -2.60 5.56
C THR A 12 -10.65 -3.76 4.67
N SER A 13 -10.67 -4.99 5.21
CA SER A 13 -11.07 -6.15 4.42
C SER A 13 -12.58 -6.14 4.16
N GLY A 14 -12.99 -6.25 2.90
CA GLY A 14 -14.38 -6.39 2.48
C GLY A 14 -15.18 -5.11 2.24
N ASN A 15 -14.57 -3.92 2.32
CA ASN A 15 -15.29 -2.64 2.28
C ASN A 15 -15.14 -1.86 0.96
N HIS A 16 -14.99 -2.52 -0.19
CA HIS A 16 -14.75 -1.86 -1.49
C HIS A 16 -13.61 -0.82 -1.49
N THR A 17 -12.76 -0.87 -0.46
CA THR A 17 -11.62 0.02 -0.26
C THR A 17 -10.38 -0.77 0.15
N GLY A 18 -9.23 -0.12 0.11
CA GLY A 18 -7.95 -0.72 0.51
C GLY A 18 -7.35 -1.63 -0.55
N MET A 19 -6.04 -1.78 -0.46
CA MET A 19 -5.26 -2.48 -1.49
C MET A 19 -5.63 -3.96 -1.60
N ARG A 20 -6.04 -4.59 -0.51
CA ARG A 20 -6.49 -5.99 -0.54
C ARG A 20 -7.69 -6.19 -1.45
N TYR A 21 -8.73 -5.36 -1.32
CA TYR A 21 -9.92 -5.44 -2.17
C TYR A 21 -9.56 -5.31 -3.66
N LEU A 22 -8.73 -4.31 -4.00
CA LEU A 22 -8.26 -4.10 -5.37
C LEU A 22 -7.60 -5.36 -5.94
N TYR A 23 -6.69 -5.97 -5.19
CA TYR A 23 -5.93 -7.12 -5.67
C TYR A 23 -6.76 -8.41 -5.70
N GLU A 24 -7.68 -8.61 -4.77
CA GLU A 24 -8.67 -9.70 -4.85
C GLU A 24 -9.54 -9.55 -6.11
N TYR A 25 -9.97 -8.34 -6.43
CA TYR A 25 -10.74 -8.05 -7.63
C TYR A 25 -9.93 -8.33 -8.92
N ILE A 26 -8.68 -7.88 -8.97
CA ILE A 26 -7.78 -8.12 -10.12
C ILE A 26 -7.54 -9.63 -10.29
N GLN A 27 -7.22 -10.34 -9.22
CA GLN A 27 -7.01 -11.79 -9.26
C GLN A 27 -8.26 -12.54 -9.71
N LYS A 28 -9.43 -12.17 -9.23
CA LYS A 28 -10.70 -12.82 -9.61
C LYS A 28 -10.98 -12.66 -11.11
N ARG A 29 -10.59 -11.53 -11.71
CA ARG A 29 -10.79 -11.29 -13.16
C ARG A 29 -9.78 -12.00 -14.04
N ASN A 30 -8.56 -12.19 -13.57
CA ASN A 30 -7.47 -12.79 -14.35
C ASN A 30 -6.67 -13.78 -13.48
N PRO A 31 -7.27 -14.90 -13.04
CA PRO A 31 -6.65 -15.84 -12.10
C PRO A 31 -5.43 -16.55 -12.70
N GLU A 32 -5.35 -16.64 -14.01
CA GLU A 32 -4.21 -17.23 -14.74
C GLU A 32 -2.99 -16.30 -14.75
N LEU A 33 -3.17 -15.00 -14.57
CA LEU A 33 -2.11 -14.00 -14.62
C LEU A 33 -1.65 -13.55 -13.23
N TYR A 34 -2.58 -13.47 -12.27
CA TYR A 34 -2.32 -12.94 -10.93
C TYR A 34 -2.51 -13.98 -9.84
N LYS A 35 -1.59 -13.99 -8.86
CA LYS A 35 -1.69 -14.81 -7.67
C LYS A 35 -1.36 -14.01 -6.42
N MET A 36 -2.32 -13.89 -5.51
CA MET A 36 -2.15 -13.12 -4.28
C MET A 36 -1.70 -14.00 -3.11
N TYR A 37 -0.77 -13.46 -2.32
CA TYR A 37 -0.31 -14.01 -1.05
C TYR A 37 -0.48 -12.96 0.05
N THR A 38 -1.06 -13.37 1.17
CA THR A 38 -1.19 -12.52 2.35
C THR A 38 -0.39 -13.09 3.52
N PHE A 39 0.33 -12.25 4.25
CA PHE A 39 1.15 -12.68 5.37
C PHE A 39 0.40 -12.83 6.69
N ASN A 40 -0.87 -12.46 6.74
CA ASN A 40 -1.72 -12.66 7.91
C ASN A 40 -2.49 -14.00 7.90
N MET A 41 -2.29 -14.86 6.91
CA MET A 41 -3.03 -16.12 6.81
C MET A 41 -2.51 -17.24 7.72
N GLY A 42 -1.83 -16.93 8.80
CA GLY A 42 -1.43 -17.87 9.84
C GLY A 42 -2.51 -18.12 10.88
N ARG A 43 -3.74 -18.40 10.48
CA ARG A 43 -4.88 -18.54 11.43
C ARG A 43 -4.80 -19.71 12.41
N ARG A 44 -3.82 -20.59 12.39
CA ARG A 44 -3.84 -21.76 13.28
C ARG A 44 -2.58 -22.13 14.06
N PHE A 45 -1.35 -21.81 13.65
CA PHE A 45 -0.18 -22.35 14.37
C PHE A 45 0.99 -21.36 14.59
N LEU A 46 1.17 -20.36 13.75
CA LEU A 46 2.32 -19.45 13.80
C LEU A 46 1.95 -17.98 14.16
N ASP A 47 0.71 -17.72 14.50
CA ASP A 47 0.14 -16.38 14.62
C ASP A 47 0.39 -15.68 15.96
N LYS A 48 1.26 -16.23 16.79
CA LYS A 48 1.61 -15.59 18.07
C LYS A 48 2.84 -14.69 17.93
N GLY A 49 2.61 -13.45 17.43
CA GLY A 49 3.55 -12.35 17.53
C GLY A 49 4.48 -12.15 16.32
N LYS A 50 5.38 -11.16 16.44
CA LYS A 50 6.31 -10.71 15.39
C LYS A 50 7.21 -11.82 14.81
N LYS A 51 7.52 -12.85 15.59
CA LYS A 51 8.37 -13.98 15.15
C LYS A 51 7.66 -14.86 14.12
N GLY A 52 6.39 -15.20 14.34
CA GLY A 52 5.60 -16.01 13.42
C GLY A 52 5.43 -15.38 12.05
N LYS A 53 5.19 -14.06 12.01
CA LYS A 53 5.11 -13.30 10.75
C LYS A 53 6.41 -13.35 9.95
N LYS A 54 7.57 -13.19 10.59
CA LYS A 54 8.87 -13.30 9.91
C LYS A 54 9.10 -14.67 9.31
N ILE A 55 8.74 -15.73 10.02
CA ILE A 55 8.86 -17.12 9.57
C ILE A 55 7.95 -17.35 8.36
N SER A 56 6.69 -16.90 8.42
CA SER A 56 5.76 -16.99 7.29
C SER A 56 6.28 -16.29 6.04
N VAL A 57 6.83 -15.08 6.20
CA VAL A 57 7.46 -14.33 5.09
C VAL A 57 8.64 -15.09 4.51
N LEU A 58 9.50 -15.65 5.36
CA LEU A 58 10.66 -16.44 4.92
C LEU A 58 10.23 -17.64 4.09
N PHE A 59 9.30 -18.46 4.60
CA PHE A 59 8.81 -19.63 3.87
C PHE A 59 8.12 -19.26 2.56
N THR A 60 7.32 -18.20 2.55
CA THR A 60 6.67 -17.74 1.32
C THR A 60 7.69 -17.27 0.29
N ALA A 61 8.69 -16.48 0.73
CA ALA A 61 9.74 -16.00 -0.17
C ALA A 61 10.57 -17.16 -0.74
N LEU A 62 10.97 -18.13 0.09
CA LEU A 62 11.71 -19.31 -0.37
C LEU A 62 10.89 -20.16 -1.35
N LYS A 63 9.62 -20.43 -1.03
CA LYS A 63 8.72 -21.16 -1.92
C LYS A 63 8.61 -20.49 -3.28
N LEU A 64 8.38 -19.15 -3.30
CA LEU A 64 8.23 -18.40 -4.54
C LEU A 64 9.54 -18.27 -5.30
N ALA A 65 10.68 -18.16 -4.60
CA ALA A 65 11.99 -18.17 -5.24
C ALA A 65 12.30 -19.51 -5.93
N MET A 66 11.96 -20.63 -5.30
CA MET A 66 12.14 -21.97 -5.89
C MET A 66 11.23 -22.25 -7.08
N THR A 67 10.06 -21.61 -7.14
CA THR A 67 9.09 -21.79 -8.23
C THR A 67 9.15 -20.66 -9.28
N TYR A 68 10.04 -19.69 -9.10
CA TYR A 68 10.23 -18.55 -9.99
C TYR A 68 10.58 -18.99 -11.43
N LYS A 69 9.89 -18.42 -12.40
CA LYS A 69 10.18 -18.58 -13.83
C LYS A 69 10.56 -17.24 -14.44
N SER A 70 11.38 -17.28 -15.49
CA SER A 70 11.68 -16.07 -16.26
C SER A 70 10.38 -15.44 -16.76
N GLY A 71 10.21 -14.13 -16.51
CA GLY A 71 8.98 -13.39 -16.81
C GLY A 71 8.00 -13.25 -15.64
N ASP A 72 8.18 -13.99 -14.55
CA ASP A 72 7.40 -13.77 -13.32
C ASP A 72 7.77 -12.42 -12.68
N LYS A 73 6.77 -11.78 -12.05
CA LYS A 73 6.91 -10.47 -11.41
C LYS A 73 6.38 -10.52 -9.98
N PHE A 74 6.96 -9.72 -9.09
CA PHE A 74 6.49 -9.55 -7.71
C PHE A 74 5.98 -8.13 -7.51
N VAL A 75 4.81 -8.00 -6.89
CA VAL A 75 4.21 -6.72 -6.50
C VAL A 75 4.05 -6.70 -4.99
N LEU A 76 4.74 -5.78 -4.32
CA LEU A 76 4.71 -5.58 -2.87
C LEU A 76 3.79 -4.40 -2.56
N THR A 77 2.71 -4.62 -1.82
CA THR A 77 1.65 -3.62 -1.68
C THR A 77 1.85 -2.65 -0.51
N GLU A 78 2.70 -2.98 0.45
CA GLU A 78 2.96 -2.22 1.68
C GLU A 78 4.46 -2.14 1.97
N TYR A 79 5.22 -1.74 0.94
CA TYR A 79 6.66 -1.62 1.07
C TYR A 79 7.03 -0.45 2.00
N LEU A 80 8.16 -0.56 2.70
CA LEU A 80 8.60 0.38 3.73
C LEU A 80 7.61 0.52 4.92
N HIS A 81 6.60 -0.34 5.02
CA HIS A 81 5.81 -0.47 6.23
C HIS A 81 6.46 -1.52 7.14
N ARG A 82 6.82 -1.11 8.38
CA ARG A 82 7.63 -1.95 9.29
C ARG A 82 7.00 -3.31 9.57
N ASP A 83 5.69 -3.35 9.74
CA ASP A 83 4.98 -4.56 10.16
C ASP A 83 4.62 -5.47 8.97
N SER A 84 4.81 -5.00 7.73
CA SER A 84 4.52 -5.79 6.53
C SER A 84 5.60 -6.84 6.23
N TYR A 85 6.80 -6.67 6.77
CA TYR A 85 7.99 -7.50 6.48
C TYR A 85 8.33 -7.64 4.98
N GLN A 86 7.78 -6.78 4.13
CA GLN A 86 7.99 -6.87 2.68
C GLN A 86 9.43 -6.50 2.27
N ILE A 87 10.15 -5.72 3.09
CA ILE A 87 11.60 -5.51 2.89
C ILE A 87 12.36 -6.83 3.03
N LEU A 88 12.01 -7.66 4.03
CA LEU A 88 12.62 -8.97 4.21
C LEU A 88 12.32 -9.89 3.02
N PHE A 89 11.07 -9.90 2.55
CA PHE A 89 10.67 -10.64 1.35
C PHE A 89 11.49 -10.22 0.14
N ALA A 90 11.54 -8.92 -0.16
CA ALA A 90 12.31 -8.38 -1.29
C ALA A 90 13.79 -8.75 -1.23
N LYS A 91 14.39 -8.65 -0.04
CA LYS A 91 15.80 -9.04 0.20
C LYS A 91 16.04 -10.51 -0.14
N ILE A 92 15.16 -11.42 0.29
CA ILE A 92 15.30 -12.85 0.03
C ILE A 92 15.14 -13.13 -1.47
N ILE A 93 14.09 -12.61 -2.10
CA ILE A 93 13.88 -12.77 -3.55
C ILE A 93 15.07 -12.21 -4.34
N ARG A 94 15.55 -11.02 -4.00
CA ARG A 94 16.70 -10.40 -4.70
C ARG A 94 17.98 -11.21 -4.54
N PHE A 95 18.18 -11.85 -3.38
CA PHE A 95 19.34 -12.70 -3.15
C PHE A 95 19.29 -14.00 -3.96
N ILE A 96 18.15 -14.67 -4.02
CA ILE A 96 17.99 -15.97 -4.69
C ILE A 96 17.73 -15.80 -6.20
N CYS A 97 16.93 -14.80 -6.56
CA CYS A 97 16.51 -14.49 -7.94
C CYS A 97 16.92 -13.05 -8.29
N PRO A 98 18.22 -12.77 -8.52
CA PRO A 98 18.72 -11.39 -8.64
C PRO A 98 18.11 -10.59 -9.81
N LYS A 99 17.62 -11.27 -10.85
CA LYS A 99 17.00 -10.67 -12.04
C LYS A 99 15.47 -10.55 -11.94
N ALA A 100 14.85 -11.05 -10.86
CA ALA A 100 13.39 -11.02 -10.72
C ALA A 100 12.88 -9.57 -10.62
N PRO A 101 11.91 -9.13 -11.44
CA PRO A 101 11.29 -7.82 -11.31
C PRO A 101 10.46 -7.75 -10.02
N ILE A 102 10.74 -6.75 -9.18
CA ILE A 102 10.04 -6.50 -7.91
C ILE A 102 9.54 -5.06 -7.93
N TYR A 103 8.23 -4.89 -8.00
CA TYR A 103 7.55 -3.61 -7.94
C TYR A 103 7.04 -3.37 -6.52
N ALA A 104 7.29 -2.21 -5.95
CA ALA A 104 6.99 -1.94 -4.56
C ALA A 104 6.11 -0.71 -4.42
N MET A 105 4.98 -0.83 -3.74
CA MET A 105 4.08 0.29 -3.45
C MET A 105 4.34 0.83 -2.04
N VAL A 106 4.45 2.17 -1.93
CA VAL A 106 4.68 2.86 -0.66
C VAL A 106 3.55 3.86 -0.41
N HIS A 107 2.85 3.68 0.71
CA HIS A 107 1.68 4.48 1.10
C HIS A 107 1.97 5.53 2.18
N LEU A 108 3.19 5.60 2.68
CA LEU A 108 3.54 6.50 3.78
C LEU A 108 3.82 7.91 3.24
N VAL A 109 3.49 8.91 4.04
CA VAL A 109 3.97 10.27 3.80
C VAL A 109 5.43 10.40 4.27
N PRO A 110 6.22 11.37 3.71
CA PRO A 110 7.65 11.51 4.03
C PRO A 110 7.94 11.57 5.53
N GLU A 111 7.18 12.34 6.30
CA GLU A 111 7.38 12.54 7.75
C GLU A 111 7.20 11.24 8.53
N LYS A 112 6.23 10.42 8.14
CA LYS A 112 6.02 9.09 8.77
C LYS A 112 7.12 8.11 8.37
N LEU A 113 7.65 8.24 7.17
CA LEU A 113 8.76 7.40 6.70
C LEU A 113 10.04 7.74 7.48
N GLU A 114 10.37 9.02 7.65
CA GLU A 114 11.55 9.48 8.40
C GLU A 114 11.51 9.10 9.89
N ARG A 115 10.32 9.10 10.51
CA ARG A 115 10.15 8.62 11.88
C ARG A 115 10.44 7.13 12.05
N ARG A 116 10.40 6.34 10.99
CA ARG A 116 10.54 4.87 11.02
C ARG A 116 11.89 4.38 10.52
N TYR A 117 12.50 5.11 9.59
CA TYR A 117 13.72 4.72 8.91
C TYR A 117 14.66 5.91 8.75
N SER A 118 15.95 5.68 8.93
CA SER A 118 16.96 6.65 8.49
C SER A 118 17.02 6.72 6.95
N LYS A 119 17.50 7.84 6.42
CA LYS A 119 17.71 8.03 4.97
C LYS A 119 18.58 6.91 4.37
N ALA A 120 19.61 6.47 5.10
CA ALA A 120 20.45 5.35 4.67
C ALA A 120 19.69 4.02 4.60
N GLN A 121 18.78 3.76 5.55
CA GLN A 121 17.94 2.56 5.53
C GLN A 121 16.95 2.58 4.37
N ILE A 122 16.35 3.72 4.05
CA ILE A 122 15.45 3.88 2.90
C ILE A 122 16.22 3.58 1.62
N LYS A 123 17.38 4.22 1.41
CA LYS A 123 18.25 3.97 0.25
C LYS A 123 18.70 2.51 0.13
N LYS A 124 19.07 1.88 1.24
CA LYS A 124 19.44 0.46 1.26
C LYS A 124 18.26 -0.43 0.86
N SER A 125 17.07 -0.14 1.38
CA SER A 125 15.87 -0.92 1.07
C SER A 125 15.43 -0.77 -0.39
N SER A 126 15.54 0.43 -0.97
CA SER A 126 15.16 0.68 -2.37
C SER A 126 15.97 -0.16 -3.37
N ARG A 127 17.19 -0.59 -3.01
CA ARG A 127 18.04 -1.45 -3.87
C ARG A 127 17.50 -2.87 -4.05
N PHE A 128 16.59 -3.33 -3.21
CA PHE A 128 16.01 -4.67 -3.32
C PHE A 128 14.85 -4.74 -4.30
N VAL A 129 14.35 -3.60 -4.76
CA VAL A 129 13.21 -3.53 -5.67
C VAL A 129 13.64 -2.95 -7.03
N THR A 130 12.88 -3.25 -8.06
CA THR A 130 13.13 -2.75 -9.41
C THR A 130 12.57 -1.33 -9.54
N GLU A 131 11.35 -1.12 -9.05
CA GLU A 131 10.66 0.16 -9.09
C GLU A 131 9.83 0.39 -7.82
N ILE A 132 9.68 1.65 -7.45
CA ILE A 132 8.83 2.08 -6.34
C ILE A 132 7.68 2.89 -6.91
N VAL A 133 6.46 2.53 -6.53
CA VAL A 133 5.24 3.28 -6.85
C VAL A 133 4.75 3.96 -5.58
N THR A 134 4.56 5.26 -5.65
CA THR A 134 3.97 6.07 -4.57
C THR A 134 2.56 6.51 -4.95
N LEU A 135 1.74 6.84 -3.97
CA LEU A 135 0.37 7.32 -4.18
C LEU A 135 0.24 8.84 -4.02
N GLY A 136 1.36 9.55 -4.11
CA GLY A 136 1.38 11.01 -4.01
C GLY A 136 2.74 11.58 -4.42
N SER A 137 2.72 12.71 -5.10
CA SER A 137 3.91 13.38 -5.64
C SER A 137 4.89 13.83 -4.55
N SER A 138 4.43 14.21 -3.37
CA SER A 138 5.29 14.61 -2.26
C SER A 138 6.27 13.50 -1.85
N LEU A 139 5.79 12.25 -1.79
CA LEU A 139 6.66 11.12 -1.48
C LEU A 139 7.60 10.79 -2.64
N THR A 140 7.14 10.90 -3.90
CA THR A 140 8.02 10.75 -5.07
C THR A 140 9.16 11.76 -5.03
N CYS A 141 8.85 13.06 -4.84
CA CYS A 141 9.86 14.11 -4.73
C CYS A 141 10.84 13.83 -3.58
N TYR A 142 10.33 13.41 -2.41
CA TYR A 142 11.17 13.07 -1.27
C TYR A 142 12.15 11.92 -1.59
N LEU A 143 11.69 10.84 -2.21
CA LEU A 143 12.53 9.70 -2.55
C LEU A 143 13.55 10.05 -3.64
N ASN A 144 13.15 10.85 -4.64
CA ASN A 144 14.06 11.36 -5.67
C ASN A 144 15.15 12.26 -5.07
N ASN A 145 14.83 13.12 -4.11
CA ASN A 145 15.80 13.94 -3.37
C ASN A 145 16.77 13.10 -2.52
N LEU A 146 16.40 11.87 -2.19
CA LEU A 146 17.34 10.90 -1.62
C LEU A 146 18.24 10.22 -2.67
N GLY A 147 18.07 10.51 -3.97
CA GLY A 147 18.79 9.87 -5.06
C GLY A 147 18.28 8.47 -5.39
N ILE A 148 16.99 8.23 -5.23
CA ILE A 148 16.31 7.01 -5.66
C ILE A 148 15.53 7.37 -6.93
N GLU A 149 16.04 6.97 -8.10
CA GLU A 149 15.55 7.44 -9.40
C GLU A 149 14.39 6.61 -9.96
N ASN A 150 14.26 5.34 -9.56
CA ASN A 150 13.24 4.42 -10.02
C ASN A 150 11.93 4.55 -9.23
N VAL A 151 11.42 5.77 -9.11
CA VAL A 151 10.20 6.09 -8.35
C VAL A 151 9.17 6.75 -9.25
N TYR A 152 7.93 6.23 -9.20
CA TYR A 152 6.81 6.71 -10.02
C TYR A 152 5.62 7.05 -9.14
N THR A 153 4.92 8.13 -9.48
CA THR A 153 3.65 8.49 -8.85
C THR A 153 2.50 7.79 -9.54
N SER A 154 1.60 7.21 -8.77
CA SER A 154 0.31 6.68 -9.21
C SER A 154 -0.82 7.26 -8.38
N PHE A 155 -2.05 6.85 -8.67
CA PHE A 155 -3.25 7.31 -7.97
C PHE A 155 -3.88 6.18 -7.19
N HIS A 156 -4.63 6.53 -6.14
CA HIS A 156 -5.55 5.60 -5.52
C HIS A 156 -6.67 5.23 -6.49
N TYR A 157 -7.06 3.97 -6.47
CA TYR A 157 -8.25 3.52 -7.18
C TYR A 157 -9.53 3.94 -6.46
N VAL A 158 -10.61 4.01 -7.20
CA VAL A 158 -11.98 4.11 -6.70
C VAL A 158 -12.82 3.02 -7.36
N ASP A 159 -13.61 2.29 -6.59
CA ASP A 159 -14.57 1.33 -7.13
C ASP A 159 -15.81 2.08 -7.66
N ASN A 160 -15.79 2.41 -8.94
CA ASN A 160 -16.85 3.16 -9.61
C ASN A 160 -18.21 2.39 -9.68
N ASN A 161 -18.19 1.09 -9.47
CA ASN A 161 -19.43 0.29 -9.43
C ASN A 161 -20.13 0.41 -8.07
N TYR A 162 -19.37 0.72 -7.02
CA TYR A 162 -19.88 0.88 -5.67
C TYR A 162 -20.07 2.36 -5.31
N TYR A 163 -19.08 3.20 -5.57
CA TYR A 163 -19.12 4.64 -5.32
C TYR A 163 -19.62 5.36 -6.57
N THR A 164 -20.93 5.45 -6.73
CA THR A 164 -21.54 6.17 -7.84
C THR A 164 -21.98 7.57 -7.41
N PRO A 165 -21.78 8.61 -8.24
CA PRO A 165 -22.34 9.93 -7.97
C PRO A 165 -23.86 9.85 -7.88
N SER A 166 -24.45 10.50 -6.87
CA SER A 166 -25.91 10.64 -6.80
C SER A 166 -26.39 11.62 -7.88
N ALA A 167 -27.37 11.22 -8.67
CA ALA A 167 -27.96 12.07 -9.70
C ALA A 167 -28.55 13.40 -9.15
N ASN A 168 -28.84 13.45 -7.85
CA ASN A 168 -29.44 14.62 -7.19
C ASN A 168 -28.44 15.62 -6.60
N LEU A 169 -27.13 15.44 -6.81
CA LEU A 169 -26.11 16.31 -6.22
C LEU A 169 -26.12 17.76 -6.78
N TYR A 170 -26.61 17.95 -7.99
CA TYR A 170 -26.55 19.25 -8.69
C TYR A 170 -27.81 20.13 -8.51
N ASN A 171 -28.89 19.60 -7.93
CA ASN A 171 -30.16 20.35 -7.79
C ASN A 171 -30.53 20.74 -6.36
N ARG A 172 -29.58 20.74 -5.44
CA ARG A 172 -29.85 21.21 -4.08
C ARG A 172 -29.57 22.72 -4.01
N GLY A 173 -30.55 23.51 -4.42
CA GLY A 173 -30.66 24.90 -3.92
C GLY A 173 -30.75 24.83 -2.40
N GLY A 174 -29.69 25.15 -1.70
CA GLY A 174 -29.61 25.07 -0.24
C GLY A 174 -28.19 25.29 0.26
N ASP A 175 -28.02 25.29 1.57
CA ASP A 175 -26.76 25.54 2.24
C ASP A 175 -25.70 24.52 1.82
N VAL A 176 -24.48 24.99 1.58
CA VAL A 176 -23.34 24.14 1.24
C VAL A 176 -22.98 23.30 2.46
N LYS A 177 -23.09 21.98 2.30
CA LYS A 177 -22.70 20.99 3.32
C LYS A 177 -21.30 20.48 3.04
N VAL A 178 -20.41 20.62 4.01
CA VAL A 178 -19.04 20.13 3.95
C VAL A 178 -18.89 18.89 4.83
N ILE A 179 -18.45 17.78 4.24
CA ILE A 179 -18.23 16.54 4.98
C ILE A 179 -16.74 16.37 5.24
N VAL A 180 -16.37 16.24 6.50
CA VAL A 180 -15.01 15.88 6.91
C VAL A 180 -14.95 14.38 7.13
N MET A 181 -14.27 13.67 6.22
CA MET A 181 -14.19 12.21 6.26
C MET A 181 -12.82 11.71 6.74
N GLY A 182 -12.84 10.65 7.54
CA GLY A 182 -11.64 9.92 7.98
C GLY A 182 -11.07 10.43 9.30
N ALA A 183 -10.47 9.51 10.05
CA ALA A 183 -9.86 9.79 11.34
C ALA A 183 -8.32 9.75 11.33
N LEU A 184 -7.73 9.02 10.38
CA LEU A 184 -6.28 8.81 10.34
C LEU A 184 -5.55 10.01 9.71
N ALA A 185 -4.55 10.51 10.43
CA ALA A 185 -3.68 11.61 9.96
C ALA A 185 -4.43 12.90 9.61
N ARG A 186 -5.53 13.20 10.32
CA ARG A 186 -6.24 14.47 10.23
C ARG A 186 -5.74 15.42 11.31
N ASP A 187 -5.56 16.67 10.95
CA ASP A 187 -5.33 17.76 11.87
C ASP A 187 -6.70 18.32 12.32
N PHE A 188 -7.21 17.81 13.42
CA PHE A 188 -8.52 18.22 13.93
C PHE A 188 -8.52 19.64 14.48
N GLU A 189 -7.38 20.17 14.93
CA GLU A 189 -7.26 21.57 15.37
C GLU A 189 -7.40 22.50 14.19
N GLN A 190 -6.74 22.21 13.08
CA GLN A 190 -6.88 22.97 11.84
C GLN A 190 -8.30 22.87 11.27
N ILE A 191 -8.93 21.70 11.33
CA ILE A 191 -10.32 21.53 10.91
C ILE A 191 -11.24 22.40 11.77
N ALA A 192 -11.12 22.34 13.09
CA ALA A 192 -11.89 23.16 14.00
C ALA A 192 -11.71 24.67 13.75
N TYR A 193 -10.46 25.09 13.49
CA TYR A 193 -10.16 26.46 13.09
C TYR A 193 -10.88 26.87 11.80
N ILE A 194 -10.86 26.04 10.78
CA ILE A 194 -11.56 26.29 9.49
C ILE A 194 -13.07 26.39 9.72
N VAL A 195 -13.66 25.45 10.48
CA VAL A 195 -15.10 25.46 10.84
C VAL A 195 -15.48 26.78 11.51
N SER A 196 -14.68 27.24 12.47
CA SER A 196 -14.94 28.49 13.21
C SER A 196 -14.88 29.75 12.32
N ARG A 197 -14.14 29.69 11.20
CA ARG A 197 -13.97 30.81 10.27
C ARG A 197 -15.01 30.83 9.14
N LEU A 198 -15.75 29.77 8.96
CA LEU A 198 -16.73 29.63 7.90
C LEU A 198 -18.13 29.26 8.45
N PRO A 199 -18.72 30.12 9.32
CA PRO A 199 -20.01 29.85 9.97
C PRO A 199 -21.19 29.71 9.00
N GLN A 200 -21.01 30.19 7.75
CA GLN A 200 -21.99 30.06 6.68
C GLN A 200 -22.03 28.66 6.04
N LEU A 201 -21.10 27.78 6.38
CA LEU A 201 -21.07 26.40 5.89
C LEU A 201 -21.53 25.43 6.97
N HIS A 202 -22.24 24.37 6.56
CA HIS A 202 -22.62 23.26 7.44
C HIS A 202 -21.57 22.13 7.33
N PHE A 203 -20.90 21.85 8.45
CA PHE A 203 -19.87 20.82 8.56
C PHE A 203 -20.42 19.56 9.21
#